data_eafae24b5f3969fdead48afc78795d7f
#
_entry.id   eafae24b5f3969fdead48afc78795d7f
#
_cell.length_a   1.000
_cell.length_b   1.000
_cell.length_c   1.000
_cell.angle_alpha   90.00
_cell.angle_beta   90.00
_cell.angle_gamma   90.00
#
_symmetry.space_group_name_H-M   'P 1'
#
loop_
_entity.id
_entity.type
_entity.pdbx_description
1 polymer ?
#
loop_
_entity_poly.entity_id
_entity_poly.type
_entity_poly.pdbx_seq_one_letter_code
_entity_poly.pdbx_strand_id
1 'polypeptide(L)'
;MILAEKIMELRKKNGWSQEELAEKIHVSRQSVSKWESSASIPDLSKILLLSQVFGVSTDYLLRDDIEETQKAEIFVEETVEKAAGGETIYKISLEESKEYIKDRRCAAKRIGVGVVLCILSPVILIYLASMAEYGKIGISEDVAGGIGIAALILLVIPAVALFITTGMKMEKYQYIDTEIIELEYGVTGIIKEKKQGYSERYTMGIVIGVSLCIISILPLIVMGAFGLPDHLLVTGIVFLFMIVAVAVYLLIQVCMVRETYDRLLQEGEYTAKAKKIDRKTEKWA
;
A
#
# COMPACT_ATOMS: atom_id res chain seq x y z
N MET A 1 -0.73 -41.23 12.90
CA MET A 1 -2.22 -41.34 12.83
C MET A 1 -2.68 -41.06 11.41
N ILE A 2 -3.54 -41.89 10.85
CA ILE A 2 -4.09 -41.68 9.50
C ILE A 2 -5.20 -40.64 9.54
N LEU A 3 -5.48 -40.01 8.40
CA LEU A 3 -6.46 -38.93 8.25
C LEU A 3 -7.83 -39.25 8.86
N ALA A 4 -8.32 -40.52 8.69
CA ALA A 4 -9.60 -40.96 9.22
C ALA A 4 -9.66 -40.90 10.75
N GLU A 5 -8.60 -41.36 11.42
CA GLU A 5 -8.47 -41.32 12.87
C GLU A 5 -8.45 -39.90 13.40
N LYS A 6 -7.73 -38.99 12.70
CA LYS A 6 -7.65 -37.59 13.08
C LYS A 6 -9.01 -36.89 12.95
N ILE A 7 -9.76 -37.13 11.87
CA ILE A 7 -11.11 -36.57 11.70
C ILE A 7 -12.02 -37.05 12.85
N MET A 8 -12.00 -38.32 13.16
CA MET A 8 -12.82 -38.92 14.24
C MET A 8 -12.44 -38.32 15.60
N GLU A 9 -11.16 -38.21 15.89
CA GLU A 9 -10.66 -37.70 17.17
C GLU A 9 -11.00 -36.23 17.35
N LEU A 10 -10.73 -35.38 16.33
CA LEU A 10 -11.05 -33.95 16.35
C LEU A 10 -12.54 -33.69 16.50
N ARG A 11 -13.38 -34.45 15.81
CA ARG A 11 -14.83 -34.38 16.00
C ARG A 11 -15.25 -34.73 17.44
N LYS A 12 -14.75 -35.84 17.99
CA LYS A 12 -15.05 -36.25 19.38
C LYS A 12 -14.55 -35.25 20.39
N LYS A 13 -13.36 -34.67 20.19
CA LYS A 13 -12.77 -33.65 21.05
C LYS A 13 -13.63 -32.38 21.10
N ASN A 14 -14.28 -32.03 19.97
CA ASN A 14 -15.23 -30.91 19.90
C ASN A 14 -16.65 -31.28 20.37
N GLY A 15 -16.89 -32.52 20.78
CA GLY A 15 -18.20 -33.00 21.25
C GLY A 15 -19.25 -33.14 20.15
N TRP A 16 -18.86 -33.19 18.88
CA TRP A 16 -19.80 -33.20 17.75
C TRP A 16 -20.19 -34.65 17.34
N SER A 17 -21.45 -34.82 16.94
CA SER A 17 -21.91 -35.98 16.22
C SER A 17 -21.43 -35.97 14.77
N GLN A 18 -21.47 -37.13 14.08
CA GLN A 18 -21.17 -37.15 12.62
C GLN A 18 -22.11 -36.27 11.80
N GLU A 19 -23.34 -36.09 12.28
CA GLU A 19 -24.36 -35.25 11.64
C GLU A 19 -24.04 -33.77 11.79
N GLU A 20 -23.64 -33.31 12.97
CA GLU A 20 -23.22 -31.95 13.24
C GLU A 20 -21.95 -31.57 12.46
N LEU A 21 -20.97 -32.47 12.36
CA LEU A 21 -19.78 -32.21 11.51
C LEU A 21 -20.18 -32.12 10.04
N ALA A 22 -21.06 -33.00 9.58
CA ALA A 22 -21.55 -33.00 8.19
C ALA A 22 -22.26 -31.70 7.82
N GLU A 23 -23.08 -31.15 8.73
CA GLU A 23 -23.75 -29.86 8.57
C GLU A 23 -22.75 -28.71 8.47
N LYS A 24 -21.74 -28.68 9.35
CA LYS A 24 -20.70 -27.62 9.38
C LYS A 24 -19.88 -27.53 8.09
N ILE A 25 -19.66 -28.67 7.41
CA ILE A 25 -18.85 -28.73 6.18
C ILE A 25 -19.70 -28.97 4.92
N HIS A 26 -21.03 -28.86 5.06
CA HIS A 26 -21.98 -28.99 3.96
C HIS A 26 -21.84 -30.30 3.16
N VAL A 27 -21.87 -31.43 3.86
CA VAL A 27 -21.87 -32.78 3.26
C VAL A 27 -22.93 -33.67 3.90
N SER A 28 -23.11 -34.89 3.36
CA SER A 28 -24.00 -35.87 4.00
C SER A 28 -23.31 -36.53 5.21
N ARG A 29 -24.08 -36.93 6.21
CA ARG A 29 -23.59 -37.76 7.33
C ARG A 29 -22.87 -39.04 6.82
N GLN A 30 -23.35 -39.63 5.74
CA GLN A 30 -22.73 -40.79 5.12
C GLN A 30 -21.31 -40.51 4.61
N SER A 31 -21.05 -39.33 4.11
CA SER A 31 -19.71 -38.93 3.70
C SER A 31 -18.75 -38.89 4.87
N VAL A 32 -19.14 -38.25 5.96
CA VAL A 32 -18.33 -38.24 7.22
C VAL A 32 -18.08 -39.65 7.74
N SER A 33 -19.10 -40.50 7.79
CA SER A 33 -18.97 -41.89 8.21
C SER A 33 -17.99 -42.68 7.33
N LYS A 34 -18.01 -42.51 6.01
CA LYS A 34 -17.05 -43.14 5.09
C LYS A 34 -15.62 -42.64 5.31
N TRP A 35 -15.43 -41.37 5.59
CA TRP A 35 -14.10 -40.83 5.88
C TRP A 35 -13.53 -41.36 7.19
N GLU A 36 -14.34 -41.38 8.25
CA GLU A 36 -13.91 -41.91 9.56
C GLU A 36 -13.64 -43.43 9.55
N SER A 37 -14.31 -44.15 8.64
CA SER A 37 -14.07 -45.59 8.45
C SER A 37 -13.00 -45.93 7.42
N SER A 38 -12.30 -44.92 6.88
CA SER A 38 -11.33 -45.08 5.79
C SER A 38 -11.90 -45.67 4.49
N ALA A 39 -13.23 -45.72 4.35
CA ALA A 39 -13.91 -46.22 3.13
C ALA A 39 -13.82 -45.27 1.94
N SER A 40 -13.55 -43.98 2.20
CA SER A 40 -13.25 -42.97 1.17
C SER A 40 -12.40 -41.85 1.78
N ILE A 41 -11.73 -41.12 0.92
CA ILE A 41 -10.93 -39.96 1.30
C ILE A 41 -11.70 -38.67 0.90
N PRO A 42 -11.76 -37.63 1.76
CA PRO A 42 -12.31 -36.31 1.39
C PRO A 42 -11.53 -35.72 0.22
N ASP A 43 -12.20 -35.00 -0.67
CA ASP A 43 -11.53 -34.19 -1.68
C ASP A 43 -10.76 -33.01 -1.04
N LEU A 44 -9.87 -32.39 -1.82
CA LEU A 44 -9.03 -31.31 -1.32
C LEU A 44 -9.85 -30.14 -0.76
N SER A 45 -10.99 -29.83 -1.36
CA SER A 45 -11.87 -28.75 -0.91
C SER A 45 -12.47 -29.05 0.47
N LYS A 46 -12.78 -30.32 0.74
CA LYS A 46 -13.30 -30.77 2.04
C LYS A 46 -12.21 -30.86 3.11
N ILE A 47 -10.98 -31.21 2.72
CA ILE A 47 -9.82 -31.16 3.64
C ILE A 47 -9.56 -29.74 4.11
N LEU A 48 -9.65 -28.75 3.21
CA LEU A 48 -9.54 -27.33 3.56
C LEU A 48 -10.66 -26.88 4.52
N LEU A 49 -11.91 -27.29 4.28
CA LEU A 49 -13.02 -27.00 5.19
C LEU A 49 -12.86 -27.67 6.54
N LEU A 50 -12.40 -28.93 6.58
CA LEU A 50 -12.10 -29.64 7.82
C LEU A 50 -11.02 -28.95 8.63
N SER A 51 -9.94 -28.47 7.98
CA SER A 51 -8.89 -27.72 8.66
C SER A 51 -9.42 -26.45 9.31
N GLN A 52 -10.29 -25.69 8.61
CA GLN A 52 -10.93 -24.49 9.13
C GLN A 52 -11.88 -24.77 10.30
N VAL A 53 -12.74 -25.78 10.15
CA VAL A 53 -13.76 -26.11 11.16
C VAL A 53 -13.13 -26.69 12.43
N PHE A 54 -12.06 -27.47 12.30
CA PHE A 54 -11.31 -28.02 13.43
C PHE A 54 -10.25 -27.09 14.01
N GLY A 55 -9.90 -26.01 13.29
CA GLY A 55 -8.83 -25.11 13.69
C GLY A 55 -7.46 -25.78 13.68
N VAL A 56 -7.16 -26.62 12.71
CA VAL A 56 -5.88 -27.32 12.56
C VAL A 56 -5.32 -27.11 11.15
N SER A 57 -3.99 -27.23 10.97
CA SER A 57 -3.39 -27.09 9.65
C SER A 57 -3.77 -28.27 8.73
N THR A 58 -3.78 -28.02 7.42
CA THR A 58 -3.96 -29.08 6.40
C THR A 58 -2.83 -30.10 6.47
N ASP A 59 -1.61 -29.66 6.78
CA ASP A 59 -0.45 -30.53 6.97
C ASP A 59 -0.66 -31.50 8.14
N TYR A 60 -1.24 -31.02 9.25
CA TYR A 60 -1.59 -31.90 10.36
C TYR A 60 -2.60 -32.98 9.94
N LEU A 61 -3.57 -32.63 9.12
CA LEU A 61 -4.55 -33.60 8.62
C LEU A 61 -3.93 -34.63 7.66
N LEU A 62 -3.01 -34.21 6.80
CA LEU A 62 -2.49 -35.02 5.70
C LEU A 62 -1.22 -35.85 6.05
N ARG A 63 -0.43 -35.39 7.01
CA ARG A 63 0.84 -36.08 7.37
C ARG A 63 0.66 -36.99 8.58
N ASP A 64 1.09 -38.22 8.44
CA ASP A 64 0.90 -39.26 9.49
C ASP A 64 1.89 -39.15 10.66
N ASP A 65 2.97 -38.37 10.49
CA ASP A 65 4.11 -38.25 11.40
C ASP A 65 3.98 -37.11 12.42
N ILE A 66 2.92 -36.31 12.37
CA ILE A 66 2.71 -35.16 13.26
C ILE A 66 1.80 -35.57 14.42
N GLU A 67 2.34 -35.56 15.63
CA GLU A 67 1.61 -35.88 16.89
C GLU A 67 1.01 -34.61 17.55
N GLU A 68 0.07 -34.84 18.50
CA GLU A 68 -0.77 -33.83 19.15
C GLU A 68 -0.03 -32.73 19.92
N THR A 69 1.22 -32.91 20.27
CA THR A 69 2.00 -31.99 21.10
C THR A 69 2.31 -30.63 20.39
N GLN A 70 2.14 -30.54 19.09
CA GLN A 70 2.33 -29.30 18.32
C GLN A 70 1.04 -28.49 18.09
N LYS A 71 -0.09 -28.93 18.67
CA LYS A 71 -1.40 -28.32 18.49
C LYS A 71 -1.59 -26.96 19.17
N ALA A 72 -0.93 -26.72 20.28
CA ALA A 72 -1.21 -25.56 21.14
C ALA A 72 -0.39 -24.32 20.79
N GLU A 73 0.71 -24.47 20.07
CA GLU A 73 1.61 -23.35 19.73
C GLU A 73 1.30 -22.68 18.39
N ILE A 74 0.47 -23.31 17.54
CA ILE A 74 0.20 -22.80 16.17
C ILE A 74 -0.88 -21.70 16.14
N PHE A 75 -1.70 -21.55 17.18
CA PHE A 75 -2.83 -20.60 17.19
C PHE A 75 -2.53 -19.24 17.82
N VAL A 76 -1.36 -19.01 18.40
CA VAL A 76 -0.98 -17.73 19.04
C VAL A 76 0.22 -17.06 18.36
N GLU A 77 0.91 -17.72 17.44
CA GLU A 77 2.04 -17.17 16.68
C GLU A 77 1.79 -17.12 15.16
N GLU A 78 0.59 -16.79 14.73
CA GLU A 78 0.19 -16.83 13.31
C GLU A 78 0.78 -15.71 12.41
N THR A 79 1.78 -14.98 12.87
CA THR A 79 2.41 -13.96 12.03
C THR A 79 3.90 -14.16 11.74
N VAL A 80 4.56 -15.15 12.39
CA VAL A 80 6.03 -15.28 12.24
C VAL A 80 6.46 -16.73 12.03
N GLU A 81 6.59 -17.20 10.79
CA GLU A 81 7.33 -18.43 10.46
C GLU A 81 8.84 -18.16 10.38
N LYS A 82 9.63 -18.83 11.24
CA LYS A 82 11.09 -18.88 11.08
C LYS A 82 11.45 -19.82 9.94
N ALA A 83 11.88 -19.29 8.80
CA ALA A 83 12.54 -20.10 7.78
C ALA A 83 13.81 -20.75 8.37
N ALA A 84 14.20 -21.93 7.87
CA ALA A 84 15.41 -22.65 8.25
C ALA A 84 16.68 -21.81 7.94
N GLY A 85 16.93 -20.81 8.75
CA GLY A 85 18.02 -19.82 8.59
C GLY A 85 17.87 -18.61 9.50
N GLY A 86 16.85 -18.58 10.41
CA GLY A 86 16.68 -17.51 11.39
C GLY A 86 16.02 -16.23 10.88
N GLU A 87 15.49 -16.22 9.65
CA GLU A 87 14.78 -15.08 9.09
C GLU A 87 13.28 -15.17 9.43
N THR A 88 12.73 -14.09 9.97
CA THR A 88 11.30 -13.97 10.24
C THR A 88 10.53 -13.68 8.94
N ILE A 89 9.58 -14.53 8.59
CA ILE A 89 8.68 -14.33 7.44
C ILE A 89 7.33 -13.90 7.97
N TYR A 90 6.84 -12.74 7.51
CA TYR A 90 5.52 -12.22 7.87
C TYR A 90 4.49 -12.66 6.83
N LYS A 91 3.45 -13.36 7.26
CA LYS A 91 2.31 -13.73 6.41
C LYS A 91 1.29 -12.60 6.42
N ILE A 92 0.91 -12.13 5.23
CA ILE A 92 -0.07 -11.06 5.04
C ILE A 92 -1.37 -11.65 4.48
N SER A 93 -2.46 -11.44 5.20
CA SER A 93 -3.79 -11.87 4.80
C SER A 93 -4.39 -10.97 3.70
N LEU A 94 -5.48 -11.45 3.07
CA LEU A 94 -6.22 -10.65 2.09
C LEU A 94 -6.80 -9.37 2.68
N GLU A 95 -7.31 -9.42 3.91
CA GLU A 95 -7.90 -8.26 4.59
C GLU A 95 -6.84 -7.20 4.88
N GLU A 96 -5.70 -7.62 5.41
CA GLU A 96 -4.56 -6.75 5.71
C GLU A 96 -4.00 -6.11 4.43
N SER A 97 -3.90 -6.88 3.34
CA SER A 97 -3.51 -6.36 2.02
C SER A 97 -4.48 -5.28 1.51
N LYS A 98 -5.79 -5.48 1.69
CA LYS A 98 -6.82 -4.49 1.30
C LYS A 98 -6.71 -3.22 2.15
N GLU A 99 -6.53 -3.36 3.46
CA GLU A 99 -6.36 -2.23 4.38
C GLU A 99 -5.12 -1.43 4.03
N TYR A 100 -3.98 -2.09 3.81
CA TYR A 100 -2.75 -1.47 3.37
C TYR A 100 -2.92 -0.66 2.07
N ILE A 101 -3.53 -1.26 1.04
CA ILE A 101 -3.80 -0.58 -0.24
C ILE A 101 -4.70 0.65 -0.04
N LYS A 102 -5.72 0.56 0.82
CA LYS A 102 -6.62 1.68 1.15
C LYS A 102 -5.86 2.81 1.85
N ASP A 103 -5.08 2.46 2.87
CA ASP A 103 -4.31 3.44 3.66
C ASP A 103 -3.24 4.11 2.80
N ARG A 104 -2.55 3.37 1.94
CA ARG A 104 -1.56 3.92 0.98
C ARG A 104 -2.21 4.86 -0.04
N ARG A 105 -3.41 4.57 -0.51
CA ARG A 105 -4.17 5.50 -1.38
C ARG A 105 -4.55 6.78 -0.64
N CYS A 106 -4.96 6.68 0.63
CA CYS A 106 -5.23 7.86 1.45
C CYS A 106 -3.96 8.67 1.72
N ALA A 107 -2.83 8.00 1.98
CA ALA A 107 -1.53 8.61 2.15
C ALA A 107 -1.09 9.36 0.88
N ALA A 108 -1.23 8.75 -0.30
CA ALA A 108 -0.93 9.37 -1.58
C ALA A 108 -1.68 10.71 -1.76
N LYS A 109 -2.99 10.74 -1.44
CA LYS A 109 -3.79 11.97 -1.52
C LYS A 109 -3.28 13.05 -0.57
N ARG A 110 -2.97 12.70 0.69
CA ARG A 110 -2.48 13.66 1.70
C ARG A 110 -1.09 14.20 1.33
N ILE A 111 -0.18 13.32 0.91
CA ILE A 111 1.16 13.71 0.44
C ILE A 111 1.03 14.59 -0.80
N GLY A 112 0.19 14.21 -1.78
CA GLY A 112 -0.05 15.01 -2.96
C GLY A 112 -0.55 16.42 -2.64
N VAL A 113 -1.52 16.56 -1.73
CA VAL A 113 -2.00 17.89 -1.27
C VAL A 113 -0.89 18.67 -0.57
N GLY A 114 -0.10 18.03 0.31
CA GLY A 114 1.04 18.68 0.96
C GLY A 114 2.05 19.22 -0.05
N VAL A 115 2.38 18.43 -1.08
CA VAL A 115 3.30 18.87 -2.14
C VAL A 115 2.73 20.02 -2.96
N VAL A 116 1.43 20.00 -3.28
CA VAL A 116 0.75 21.13 -3.96
C VAL A 116 0.85 22.40 -3.13
N LEU A 117 0.61 22.35 -1.82
CA LEU A 117 0.75 23.50 -0.94
C LEU A 117 2.19 24.05 -0.93
N CYS A 118 3.19 23.16 -0.91
CA CYS A 118 4.60 23.56 -1.01
C CYS A 118 4.92 24.23 -2.36
N ILE A 119 4.41 23.70 -3.48
CA ILE A 119 4.64 24.27 -4.82
C ILE A 119 3.97 25.63 -4.96
N LEU A 120 2.77 25.81 -4.40
CA LEU A 120 2.02 27.06 -4.48
C LEU A 120 2.47 28.09 -3.44
N SER A 121 3.21 27.71 -2.40
CA SER A 121 3.60 28.61 -1.31
C SER A 121 4.40 29.85 -1.80
N PRO A 122 5.36 29.76 -2.74
CA PRO A 122 6.10 30.94 -3.21
C PRO A 122 5.31 31.81 -4.18
N VAL A 123 4.20 31.32 -4.73
CA VAL A 123 3.43 32.04 -5.77
C VAL A 123 2.91 33.37 -5.27
N ILE A 124 2.37 33.40 -4.05
CA ILE A 124 1.83 34.64 -3.44
C ILE A 124 2.96 35.65 -3.23
N LEU A 125 4.12 35.22 -2.76
CA LEU A 125 5.29 36.07 -2.55
C LEU A 125 5.75 36.68 -3.88
N ILE A 126 5.95 35.85 -4.90
CA ILE A 126 6.40 36.29 -6.23
C ILE A 126 5.41 37.29 -6.84
N TYR A 127 4.11 36.98 -6.76
CA TYR A 127 3.08 37.83 -7.32
C TYR A 127 2.98 39.19 -6.61
N LEU A 128 2.95 39.20 -5.27
CA LEU A 128 2.86 40.43 -4.48
C LEU A 128 4.11 41.29 -4.63
N ALA A 129 5.30 40.72 -4.60
CA ALA A 129 6.55 41.43 -4.76
C ALA A 129 6.59 42.13 -6.12
N SER A 130 6.25 41.41 -7.20
CA SER A 130 6.21 41.99 -8.53
C SER A 130 5.16 43.10 -8.68
N MET A 131 3.95 42.91 -8.15
CA MET A 131 2.91 43.95 -8.24
C MET A 131 3.26 45.20 -7.44
N ALA A 132 4.02 45.09 -6.34
CA ALA A 132 4.54 46.22 -5.59
C ALA A 132 5.62 46.98 -6.40
N GLU A 133 6.60 46.24 -6.96
CA GLU A 133 7.69 46.78 -7.78
C GLU A 133 7.17 47.61 -8.95
N TYR A 134 6.13 47.14 -9.64
CA TYR A 134 5.52 47.87 -10.76
C TYR A 134 4.47 48.93 -10.33
N GLY A 135 4.33 49.22 -9.02
CA GLY A 135 3.40 50.23 -8.51
C GLY A 135 1.93 49.94 -8.80
N LYS A 136 1.56 48.65 -9.06
CA LYS A 136 0.19 48.23 -9.33
C LYS A 136 -0.67 48.10 -8.09
N ILE A 137 -0.03 47.91 -6.94
CA ILE A 137 -0.64 47.87 -5.60
C ILE A 137 -0.04 48.99 -4.76
N GLY A 138 -0.88 49.74 -4.05
CA GLY A 138 -0.45 50.91 -3.27
C GLY A 138 0.27 50.60 -1.95
N ILE A 139 1.07 49.53 -1.92
CA ILE A 139 1.89 49.10 -0.77
C ILE A 139 3.38 49.13 -1.16
N SER A 140 4.26 49.37 -0.17
CA SER A 140 5.70 49.33 -0.42
C SER A 140 6.18 47.91 -0.69
N GLU A 141 7.31 47.75 -1.37
CA GLU A 141 7.96 46.46 -1.65
C GLU A 141 8.25 45.69 -0.38
N ASP A 142 8.71 46.36 0.67
CA ASP A 142 9.01 45.72 1.98
C ASP A 142 7.75 45.09 2.63
N VAL A 143 6.63 45.82 2.56
CA VAL A 143 5.34 45.33 3.09
C VAL A 143 4.82 44.17 2.25
N ALA A 144 4.91 44.27 0.92
CA ALA A 144 4.51 43.21 0.01
C ALA A 144 5.33 41.93 0.24
N GLY A 145 6.66 42.07 0.42
CA GLY A 145 7.57 40.99 0.78
C GLY A 145 7.22 40.35 2.13
N GLY A 146 6.96 41.18 3.14
CA GLY A 146 6.56 40.67 4.47
C GLY A 146 5.27 39.89 4.45
N ILE A 147 4.24 40.37 3.74
CA ILE A 147 2.97 39.63 3.55
C ILE A 147 3.20 38.34 2.78
N GLY A 148 4.01 38.37 1.72
CA GLY A 148 4.33 37.20 0.91
C GLY A 148 5.05 36.10 1.69
N ILE A 149 6.03 36.47 2.55
CA ILE A 149 6.73 35.52 3.43
C ILE A 149 5.77 34.95 4.47
N ALA A 150 4.91 35.77 5.06
CA ALA A 150 3.90 35.29 6.00
C ALA A 150 2.94 34.28 5.35
N ALA A 151 2.48 34.55 4.13
CA ALA A 151 1.63 33.66 3.35
C ALA A 151 2.35 32.34 3.00
N LEU A 152 3.63 32.40 2.61
CA LEU A 152 4.46 31.24 2.34
C LEU A 152 4.52 30.33 3.59
N ILE A 153 4.85 30.88 4.75
CA ILE A 153 4.94 30.12 6.01
C ILE A 153 3.58 29.52 6.35
N LEU A 154 2.49 30.28 6.20
CA LEU A 154 1.13 29.84 6.50
C LEU A 154 0.70 28.63 5.63
N LEU A 155 1.19 28.54 4.39
CA LEU A 155 0.92 27.41 3.49
C LEU A 155 1.84 26.19 3.75
N VAL A 156 3.09 26.43 4.16
CA VAL A 156 4.05 25.35 4.42
C VAL A 156 3.73 24.61 5.74
N ILE A 157 3.24 25.32 6.77
CA ILE A 157 2.90 24.67 8.07
C ILE A 157 1.92 23.50 7.89
N PRO A 158 0.74 23.66 7.24
CA PRO A 158 -0.17 22.53 7.05
C PRO A 158 0.40 21.46 6.13
N ALA A 159 1.24 21.81 5.15
CA ALA A 159 1.91 20.83 4.30
C ALA A 159 2.82 19.90 5.12
N VAL A 160 3.66 20.47 5.98
CA VAL A 160 4.53 19.70 6.88
C VAL A 160 3.71 18.86 7.86
N ALA A 161 2.64 19.40 8.42
CA ALA A 161 1.74 18.64 9.30
C ALA A 161 1.12 17.43 8.57
N LEU A 162 0.74 17.57 7.29
CA LEU A 162 0.24 16.46 6.47
C LEU A 162 1.33 15.40 6.24
N PHE A 163 2.58 15.78 6.00
CA PHE A 163 3.67 14.80 5.82
C PHE A 163 3.95 14.02 7.11
N ILE A 164 4.09 14.72 8.24
CA ILE A 164 4.36 14.08 9.53
C ILE A 164 3.23 13.13 9.92
N THR A 165 1.97 13.61 9.89
CA THR A 165 0.82 12.79 10.28
C THR A 165 0.60 11.60 9.35
N THR A 166 0.97 11.72 8.07
CA THR A 166 0.87 10.62 7.11
C THR A 166 2.00 9.62 7.32
N GLY A 167 3.23 10.08 7.60
CA GLY A 167 4.37 9.24 7.93
C GLY A 167 4.09 8.38 9.16
N MET A 168 3.65 8.99 10.28
CA MET A 168 3.29 8.26 11.50
C MET A 168 2.19 7.21 11.28
N LYS A 169 1.20 7.48 10.41
CA LYS A 169 0.17 6.49 10.07
C LYS A 169 0.69 5.33 9.24
N MET A 170 1.73 5.55 8.45
CA MET A 170 2.33 4.51 7.61
C MET A 170 3.38 3.68 8.35
N GLU A 171 3.84 4.12 9.52
CA GLU A 171 4.83 3.44 10.34
C GLU A 171 4.39 2.01 10.73
N LYS A 172 3.09 1.80 10.96
CA LYS A 172 2.54 0.46 11.24
C LYS A 172 2.81 -0.57 10.13
N TYR A 173 3.10 -0.12 8.91
CA TYR A 173 3.39 -0.97 7.76
C TYR A 173 4.88 -1.05 7.40
N GLN A 174 5.76 -0.53 8.26
CA GLN A 174 7.20 -0.51 8.01
C GLN A 174 7.76 -1.92 7.78
N TYR A 175 7.19 -2.94 8.44
CA TYR A 175 7.58 -4.34 8.26
C TYR A 175 7.42 -4.82 6.81
N ILE A 176 6.49 -4.26 6.02
CA ILE A 176 6.33 -4.61 4.60
C ILE A 176 7.56 -4.21 3.77
N ASP A 177 8.26 -3.16 4.17
CA ASP A 177 9.46 -2.66 3.50
C ASP A 177 10.74 -3.34 4.01
N THR A 178 10.81 -3.59 5.32
CA THR A 178 12.03 -4.08 5.99
C THR A 178 12.12 -5.59 6.07
N GLU A 179 10.98 -6.29 6.19
CA GLU A 179 10.95 -7.72 6.42
C GLU A 179 10.61 -8.52 5.15
N ILE A 180 10.89 -9.82 5.17
CA ILE A 180 10.43 -10.73 4.13
C ILE A 180 8.98 -11.06 4.41
N ILE A 181 8.11 -10.71 3.47
CA ILE A 181 6.67 -10.97 3.57
C ILE A 181 6.28 -12.12 2.65
N GLU A 182 5.30 -12.89 3.04
CA GLU A 182 4.64 -13.91 2.23
C GLU A 182 3.13 -13.63 2.22
N LEU A 183 2.55 -13.56 1.04
CA LEU A 183 1.11 -13.40 0.90
C LEU A 183 0.43 -14.76 1.08
N GLU A 184 -0.69 -14.82 1.80
CA GLU A 184 -1.50 -16.02 1.94
C GLU A 184 -1.90 -16.61 0.58
N TYR A 185 -2.24 -17.90 0.58
CA TYR A 185 -2.63 -18.62 -0.62
C TYR A 185 -3.78 -17.94 -1.35
N GLY A 186 -3.61 -17.69 -2.65
CA GLY A 186 -4.59 -17.02 -3.50
C GLY A 186 -4.56 -15.49 -3.48
N VAL A 187 -4.00 -14.85 -2.45
CA VAL A 187 -3.91 -13.38 -2.33
C VAL A 187 -3.02 -12.79 -3.43
N THR A 188 -1.92 -13.46 -3.74
CA THR A 188 -0.98 -13.05 -4.81
C THR A 188 -1.69 -12.90 -6.16
N GLY A 189 -2.57 -13.85 -6.52
CA GLY A 189 -3.34 -13.81 -7.76
C GLY A 189 -4.27 -12.59 -7.83
N ILE A 190 -5.00 -12.32 -6.74
CA ILE A 190 -5.93 -11.19 -6.64
C ILE A 190 -5.19 -9.85 -6.74
N ILE A 191 -4.05 -9.72 -6.06
CA ILE A 191 -3.25 -8.47 -6.10
C ILE A 191 -2.65 -8.26 -7.49
N LYS A 192 -2.17 -9.33 -8.14
CA LYS A 192 -1.61 -9.28 -9.48
C LYS A 192 -2.64 -8.87 -10.53
N GLU A 193 -3.85 -9.38 -10.44
CA GLU A 193 -4.98 -8.97 -11.28
C GLU A 193 -5.32 -7.48 -11.08
N LYS A 194 -5.40 -7.01 -9.82
CA LYS A 194 -5.63 -5.59 -9.52
C LYS A 194 -4.52 -4.69 -10.04
N LYS A 195 -3.27 -5.12 -9.94
CA LYS A 195 -2.11 -4.41 -10.48
C LYS A 195 -2.20 -4.31 -12.00
N GLN A 196 -2.57 -5.40 -12.66
CA GLN A 196 -2.73 -5.43 -14.12
C GLN A 196 -3.87 -4.51 -14.57
N GLY A 197 -5.03 -4.56 -13.90
CA GLY A 197 -6.15 -3.64 -14.17
C GLY A 197 -5.83 -2.17 -13.88
N TYR A 198 -4.81 -1.88 -13.04
CA TYR A 198 -4.34 -0.52 -12.78
C TYR A 198 -3.29 -0.04 -13.79
N SER A 199 -2.68 -0.92 -14.58
CA SER A 199 -1.56 -0.60 -15.49
C SER A 199 -1.90 0.47 -16.51
N GLU A 200 -3.08 0.43 -17.12
CA GLU A 200 -3.53 1.45 -18.07
C GLU A 200 -3.67 2.83 -17.42
N ARG A 201 -4.28 2.89 -16.22
CA ARG A 201 -4.43 4.14 -15.46
C ARG A 201 -3.07 4.71 -15.05
N TYR A 202 -2.13 3.85 -14.70
CA TYR A 202 -0.76 4.25 -14.37
C TYR A 202 -0.08 4.87 -15.59
N THR A 203 -0.10 4.20 -16.75
CA THR A 203 0.53 4.69 -17.98
C THR A 203 -0.09 6.01 -18.44
N MET A 204 -1.44 6.09 -18.47
CA MET A 204 -2.14 7.34 -18.79
C MET A 204 -1.77 8.46 -17.81
N GLY A 205 -1.76 8.20 -16.52
CA GLY A 205 -1.42 9.18 -15.50
C GLY A 205 -0.01 9.73 -15.64
N ILE A 206 0.97 8.87 -15.95
CA ILE A 206 2.35 9.30 -16.23
C ILE A 206 2.40 10.17 -17.48
N VAL A 207 1.79 9.73 -18.59
CA VAL A 207 1.79 10.50 -19.86
C VAL A 207 1.16 11.87 -19.65
N ILE A 208 -0.02 11.94 -19.01
CA ILE A 208 -0.71 13.20 -18.74
C ILE A 208 0.13 14.10 -17.82
N GLY A 209 0.67 13.56 -16.72
CA GLY A 209 1.46 14.32 -15.75
C GLY A 209 2.71 14.91 -16.37
N VAL A 210 3.48 14.10 -17.12
CA VAL A 210 4.69 14.57 -17.81
C VAL A 210 4.35 15.59 -18.91
N SER A 211 3.30 15.34 -19.69
CA SER A 211 2.85 16.29 -20.72
C SER A 211 2.44 17.64 -20.13
N LEU A 212 1.73 17.64 -19.00
CA LEU A 212 1.37 18.89 -18.29
C LEU A 212 2.61 19.63 -17.78
N CYS A 213 3.63 18.93 -17.27
CA CYS A 213 4.88 19.54 -16.87
C CYS A 213 5.58 20.25 -18.05
N ILE A 214 5.59 19.61 -19.23
CA ILE A 214 6.21 20.21 -20.43
C ILE A 214 5.38 21.41 -20.91
N ILE A 215 4.06 21.27 -20.98
CA ILE A 215 3.14 22.31 -21.43
C ILE A 215 3.15 23.52 -20.49
N SER A 216 3.46 23.34 -19.20
CA SER A 216 3.47 24.41 -18.20
C SER A 216 4.41 25.59 -18.55
N ILE A 217 5.44 25.35 -19.36
CA ILE A 217 6.41 26.38 -19.79
C ILE A 217 5.86 27.23 -20.93
N LEU A 218 4.89 26.73 -21.73
CA LEU A 218 4.39 27.42 -22.90
C LEU A 218 3.83 28.82 -22.63
N PRO A 219 3.01 29.08 -21.59
CA PRO A 219 2.52 30.41 -21.29
C PRO A 219 3.65 31.44 -21.12
N LEU A 220 4.73 31.04 -20.46
CA LEU A 220 5.89 31.95 -20.25
C LEU A 220 6.64 32.26 -21.55
N ILE A 221 6.85 31.22 -22.39
CA ILE A 221 7.50 31.43 -23.71
C ILE A 221 6.65 32.33 -24.61
N VAL A 222 5.34 32.08 -24.66
CA VAL A 222 4.42 32.89 -25.47
C VAL A 222 4.42 34.35 -25.00
N MET A 223 4.29 34.60 -23.70
CA MET A 223 4.31 35.94 -23.14
C MET A 223 5.63 36.69 -23.42
N GLY A 224 6.77 35.99 -23.29
CA GLY A 224 8.09 36.56 -23.63
C GLY A 224 8.23 36.85 -25.12
N ALA A 225 7.77 35.98 -26.02
CA ALA A 225 7.86 36.16 -27.46
C ALA A 225 7.02 37.34 -27.96
N PHE A 226 5.89 37.64 -27.34
CA PHE A 226 5.04 38.79 -27.67
C PHE A 226 5.53 40.13 -27.07
N GLY A 227 6.64 40.15 -26.33
CA GLY A 227 7.19 41.36 -25.72
C GLY A 227 6.23 42.00 -24.71
N LEU A 228 5.46 41.17 -23.99
CA LEU A 228 4.53 41.67 -22.99
C LEU A 228 5.27 42.34 -21.82
N PRO A 229 4.66 43.33 -21.18
CA PRO A 229 5.26 44.00 -20.01
C PRO A 229 5.61 42.98 -18.90
N ASP A 230 6.72 43.20 -18.18
CA ASP A 230 7.27 42.29 -17.19
C ASP A 230 6.27 41.89 -16.09
N HIS A 231 5.39 42.80 -15.66
CA HIS A 231 4.34 42.51 -14.69
C HIS A 231 3.34 41.46 -15.20
N LEU A 232 3.17 41.28 -16.52
CA LEU A 232 2.36 40.21 -17.09
C LEU A 232 3.15 38.90 -17.17
N LEU A 233 4.47 38.94 -17.35
CA LEU A 233 5.32 37.74 -17.30
C LEU A 233 5.20 37.01 -15.97
N VAL A 234 5.06 37.74 -14.86
CA VAL A 234 4.83 37.16 -13.54
C VAL A 234 3.52 36.39 -13.48
N THR A 235 2.48 36.83 -14.18
CA THR A 235 1.24 36.05 -14.31
C THR A 235 1.50 34.72 -15.03
N GLY A 236 2.38 34.70 -16.03
CA GLY A 236 2.83 33.49 -16.69
C GLY A 236 3.52 32.49 -15.71
N ILE A 237 4.34 33.03 -14.79
CA ILE A 237 4.98 32.23 -13.73
C ILE A 237 3.92 31.63 -12.79
N VAL A 238 2.90 32.37 -12.40
CA VAL A 238 1.79 31.87 -11.59
C VAL A 238 1.09 30.70 -12.28
N PHE A 239 0.77 30.83 -13.58
CA PHE A 239 0.17 29.75 -14.36
C PHE A 239 1.07 28.52 -14.46
N LEU A 240 2.38 28.71 -14.63
CA LEU A 240 3.36 27.62 -14.61
C LEU A 240 3.27 26.83 -13.31
N PHE A 241 3.35 27.50 -12.15
CA PHE A 241 3.27 26.84 -10.85
C PHE A 241 1.94 26.12 -10.65
N MET A 242 0.82 26.72 -11.08
CA MET A 242 -0.51 26.10 -11.01
C MET A 242 -0.57 24.79 -11.82
N ILE A 243 -0.08 24.79 -13.05
CA ILE A 243 -0.09 23.61 -13.93
C ILE A 243 0.85 22.54 -13.37
N VAL A 244 2.05 22.92 -12.93
CA VAL A 244 3.02 22.00 -12.31
C VAL A 244 2.45 21.38 -11.04
N ALA A 245 1.76 22.13 -10.19
CA ALA A 245 1.14 21.61 -8.98
C ALA A 245 0.12 20.50 -9.29
N VAL A 246 -0.72 20.70 -10.31
CA VAL A 246 -1.68 19.68 -10.77
C VAL A 246 -0.95 18.47 -11.35
N ALA A 247 0.06 18.67 -12.18
CA ALA A 247 0.84 17.62 -12.79
C ALA A 247 1.52 16.74 -11.75
N VAL A 248 2.21 17.35 -10.77
CA VAL A 248 2.90 16.62 -9.68
C VAL A 248 1.90 15.90 -8.79
N TYR A 249 0.75 16.49 -8.49
CA TYR A 249 -0.31 15.79 -7.75
C TYR A 249 -0.74 14.50 -8.44
N LEU A 250 -0.99 14.56 -9.76
CA LEU A 250 -1.39 13.37 -10.54
C LEU A 250 -0.27 12.31 -10.55
N LEU A 251 0.97 12.72 -10.75
CA LEU A 251 2.12 11.81 -10.74
C LEU A 251 2.28 11.10 -9.41
N ILE A 252 2.20 11.82 -8.29
CA ILE A 252 2.27 11.24 -6.94
C ILE A 252 1.16 10.19 -6.75
N GLN A 253 -0.08 10.50 -7.16
CA GLN A 253 -1.21 9.58 -7.03
C GLN A 253 -0.97 8.26 -7.76
N VAL A 254 -0.55 8.32 -9.02
CA VAL A 254 -0.40 7.10 -9.83
C VAL A 254 0.85 6.30 -9.45
N CYS A 255 1.96 6.98 -9.12
CA CYS A 255 3.20 6.32 -8.70
C CYS A 255 3.04 5.60 -7.37
N MET A 256 2.51 6.26 -6.33
CA MET A 256 2.35 5.66 -5.01
C MET A 256 1.39 4.47 -5.01
N VAL A 257 0.32 4.52 -5.82
CA VAL A 257 -0.60 3.37 -5.94
C VAL A 257 0.08 2.20 -6.66
N ARG A 258 0.87 2.44 -7.70
CA ARG A 258 1.63 1.40 -8.39
C ARG A 258 2.65 0.76 -7.47
N GLU A 259 3.43 1.58 -6.80
CA GLU A 259 4.44 1.16 -5.82
C GLU A 259 3.84 0.29 -4.70
N THR A 260 2.61 0.57 -4.26
CA THR A 260 1.92 -0.25 -3.26
C THR A 260 1.75 -1.69 -3.71
N TYR A 261 1.42 -1.92 -4.97
CA TYR A 261 1.32 -3.27 -5.53
C TYR A 261 2.69 -3.92 -5.68
N ASP A 262 3.71 -3.16 -6.12
CA ASP A 262 5.07 -3.65 -6.29
C ASP A 262 5.69 -4.09 -4.95
N ARG A 263 5.41 -3.36 -3.86
CA ARG A 263 5.82 -3.71 -2.49
C ARG A 263 5.17 -5.00 -2.01
N LEU A 264 3.84 -5.15 -2.17
CA LEU A 264 3.12 -6.36 -1.77
C LEU A 264 3.55 -7.59 -2.56
N LEU A 265 3.80 -7.44 -3.86
CA LEU A 265 4.25 -8.53 -4.73
C LEU A 265 5.75 -8.78 -4.65
N GLN A 266 6.49 -7.98 -3.89
CA GLN A 266 7.95 -8.01 -3.80
C GLN A 266 8.62 -7.97 -5.19
N GLU A 267 8.15 -7.09 -6.06
CA GLU A 267 8.68 -6.90 -7.40
C GLU A 267 9.63 -5.69 -7.47
N GLY A 268 10.53 -5.68 -8.44
CA GLY A 268 11.49 -4.58 -8.67
C GLY A 268 12.47 -4.41 -7.50
N GLU A 269 12.53 -3.21 -6.93
CA GLU A 269 13.42 -2.85 -5.82
C GLU A 269 13.02 -3.50 -4.49
N TYR A 270 11.78 -4.01 -4.37
CA TYR A 270 11.24 -4.62 -3.14
C TYR A 270 11.43 -6.14 -3.08
N THR A 271 12.24 -6.73 -3.95
CA THR A 271 12.53 -8.17 -3.93
C THR A 271 13.24 -8.57 -2.63
N ALA A 272 13.04 -9.81 -2.19
CA ALA A 272 13.71 -10.34 -1.01
C ALA A 272 15.25 -10.23 -1.08
N LYS A 273 15.84 -10.29 -2.30
CA LYS A 273 17.28 -10.07 -2.52
C LYS A 273 17.68 -8.61 -2.28
N ALA A 274 16.90 -7.64 -2.74
CA ALA A 274 17.18 -6.23 -2.55
C ALA A 274 17.11 -5.88 -1.04
N LYS A 275 16.08 -6.31 -0.34
CA LYS A 275 15.93 -6.13 1.12
C LYS A 275 17.10 -6.72 1.91
N LYS A 276 17.64 -7.88 1.49
CA LYS A 276 18.83 -8.48 2.12
C LYS A 276 20.10 -7.67 1.90
N ILE A 277 20.23 -7.01 0.76
CA ILE A 277 21.38 -6.14 0.45
C ILE A 277 21.30 -4.88 1.30
N ASP A 278 20.15 -4.24 1.37
CA ASP A 278 19.94 -3.01 2.16
C ASP A 278 20.23 -3.25 3.65
N ARG A 279 19.74 -4.34 4.23
CA ARG A 279 20.07 -4.72 5.62
C ARG A 279 21.56 -4.95 5.86
N LYS A 280 22.30 -5.40 4.84
CA LYS A 280 23.75 -5.57 4.96
C LYS A 280 24.47 -4.22 4.90
N THR A 281 24.04 -3.31 4.04
CA THR A 281 24.62 -1.96 3.94
C THR A 281 24.37 -1.13 5.19
N GLU A 282 23.17 -1.17 5.78
CA GLU A 282 22.86 -0.47 7.04
C GLU A 282 23.67 -0.98 8.24
N LYS A 283 24.09 -2.26 8.25
CA LYS A 283 24.97 -2.80 9.31
C LYS A 283 26.43 -2.37 9.19
N TRP A 284 26.83 -1.76 8.07
CA TRP A 284 28.21 -1.31 7.81
C TRP A 284 28.33 0.22 7.80
N ALA A 285 27.21 0.96 7.94
CA ALA A 285 27.14 2.42 8.13
C ALA A 285 26.93 2.78 9.61
#